data_4804c1f1a4dfb794ee36c5aa98dc3d7c
#
_entry.id   4804c1f1a4dfb794ee36c5aa98dc3d7c
#
_cell.length_a   1.000
_cell.length_b   1.000
_cell.length_c   1.000
_cell.angle_alpha   90.00
_cell.angle_beta   90.00
_cell.angle_gamma   90.00
#
_symmetry.space_group_name_H-M   'P 1'
#
loop_
_entity.id
_entity.type
_entity.pdbx_description
1 polymer ?
#
loop_
_entity_poly.entity_id
_entity_poly.type
_entity_poly.pdbx_seq_one_letter_code
_entity_poly.pdbx_strand_id
1 'polypeptide(L)'
;MVLILLCIKADLENVSSVSLPPGCQYCLTVKHSSAEDTREGVYVSSTETHELTGSRGTANFTLKWTKDSKHESYLNVQEVKNVTRPFTSEDHGKFVPIIGFECRGLEPVDWRPEDGFIVKAPSGTVWEDVDLSEKEWVDYDEKSGESVSIMELEWEFRVHKEKK
;
A
#
# COMPACT_ATOMS: atom_id res chain seq x y z
N MET A 1 9.39 -10.84 13.66
CA MET A 1 8.93 -10.01 12.53
C MET A 1 7.45 -10.22 12.29
N VAL A 2 6.77 -9.17 11.91
CA VAL A 2 5.34 -9.20 11.64
C VAL A 2 5.10 -8.77 10.21
N LEU A 3 4.27 -9.53 9.48
CA LEU A 3 3.85 -9.15 8.13
C LEU A 3 2.45 -8.56 8.22
N ILE A 4 2.32 -7.31 7.77
CA ILE A 4 1.06 -6.57 7.83
C ILE A 4 0.63 -6.25 6.39
N LEU A 5 -0.61 -6.58 6.07
CA LEU A 5 -1.16 -6.36 4.74
C LEU A 5 -1.95 -5.06 4.70
N LEU A 6 -1.73 -4.27 3.67
CA LEU A 6 -2.59 -3.13 3.33
C LEU A 6 -3.69 -3.66 2.41
N CYS A 7 -4.93 -3.56 2.87
CA CYS A 7 -6.10 -4.03 2.13
C CYS A 7 -6.95 -2.84 1.72
N ILE A 8 -7.45 -2.84 0.49
CA ILE A 8 -8.31 -1.76 0.00
C ILE A 8 -9.67 -2.30 -0.42
N LYS A 9 -10.66 -1.41 -0.38
CA LYS A 9 -12.02 -1.64 -0.86
C LYS A 9 -12.48 -0.38 -1.57
N ALA A 10 -13.15 -0.52 -2.71
CA ALA A 10 -13.68 0.60 -3.46
C ALA A 10 -14.87 0.16 -4.30
N ASP A 11 -15.68 1.15 -4.69
CA ASP A 11 -16.78 0.92 -5.63
C ASP A 11 -16.30 1.29 -7.02
N LEU A 12 -16.34 0.33 -7.94
CA LEU A 12 -15.89 0.51 -9.32
C LEU A 12 -17.08 0.52 -10.28
N GLU A 13 -17.09 1.49 -11.19
CA GLU A 13 -18.04 1.54 -12.29
C GLU A 13 -17.27 1.58 -13.60
N ASN A 14 -17.50 0.55 -14.46
CA ASN A 14 -16.82 0.40 -15.75
C ASN A 14 -15.29 0.36 -15.64
N VAL A 15 -14.78 -0.09 -14.50
CA VAL A 15 -13.36 -0.29 -14.21
C VAL A 15 -13.15 -1.76 -13.90
N SER A 16 -12.20 -2.41 -14.55
CA SER A 16 -11.90 -3.83 -14.32
C SER A 16 -10.86 -4.05 -13.23
N SER A 17 -9.88 -3.15 -13.09
CA SER A 17 -8.87 -3.29 -12.05
C SER A 17 -8.23 -1.97 -11.64
N VAL A 18 -7.76 -1.94 -10.40
CA VAL A 18 -7.01 -0.83 -9.81
C VAL A 18 -5.77 -1.42 -9.16
N SER A 19 -4.62 -0.89 -9.47
CA SER A 19 -3.36 -1.39 -8.91
C SER A 19 -2.32 -0.28 -8.79
N LEU A 20 -1.25 -0.59 -8.06
CA LEU A 20 -0.06 0.26 -7.99
C LEU A 20 1.10 -0.49 -8.67
N PRO A 21 1.93 0.22 -9.45
CA PRO A 21 3.04 -0.44 -10.12
C PRO A 21 4.11 -0.89 -9.11
N PRO A 22 4.91 -1.91 -9.45
CA PRO A 22 6.04 -2.29 -8.61
C PRO A 22 6.99 -1.11 -8.42
N GLY A 23 7.53 -0.98 -7.21
CA GLY A 23 8.47 0.09 -6.90
C GLY A 23 7.84 1.45 -6.59
N CYS A 24 6.51 1.53 -6.54
CA CYS A 24 5.83 2.78 -6.17
C CYS A 24 6.12 3.15 -4.72
N GLN A 25 5.86 4.40 -4.38
CA GLN A 25 6.00 4.89 -3.01
C GLN A 25 4.67 4.76 -2.26
N TYR A 26 4.76 4.32 -1.01
CA TYR A 26 3.62 4.30 -0.09
C TYR A 26 3.84 5.36 0.97
N CYS A 27 2.85 6.21 1.19
CA CYS A 27 2.88 7.21 2.25
C CYS A 27 2.18 6.65 3.47
N LEU A 28 2.94 6.39 4.53
CA LEU A 28 2.43 5.71 5.72
C LEU A 28 2.55 6.57 6.97
N THR A 29 1.68 6.28 7.92
CA THR A 29 1.88 6.63 9.33
C THR A 29 2.32 5.36 10.02
N VAL A 30 3.44 5.41 10.70
CA VAL A 30 3.98 4.27 11.44
C VAL A 30 3.97 4.54 12.94
N LYS A 31 3.77 3.48 13.72
CA LYS A 31 3.71 3.55 15.18
C LYS A 31 4.76 2.62 15.77
N HIS A 32 5.37 3.05 16.86
CA HIS A 32 6.30 2.22 17.63
C HIS A 32 5.54 0.99 18.18
N SER A 33 6.12 -0.20 18.04
CA SER A 33 5.44 -1.44 18.42
C SER A 33 5.13 -1.55 19.92
N SER A 34 5.89 -0.87 20.77
CA SER A 34 5.74 -0.97 22.22
C SER A 34 5.57 0.39 22.92
N ALA A 35 5.29 1.46 22.17
CA ALA A 35 5.09 2.81 22.71
C ALA A 35 4.02 3.53 21.90
N GLU A 36 3.65 4.74 22.33
CA GLU A 36 2.64 5.54 21.64
C GLU A 36 3.21 6.44 20.53
N ASP A 37 4.52 6.43 20.37
CA ASP A 37 5.19 7.28 19.37
C ASP A 37 4.77 6.93 17.95
N THR A 38 4.49 7.96 17.14
CA THR A 38 4.12 7.79 15.73
C THR A 38 4.94 8.72 14.85
N ARG A 39 5.04 8.36 13.57
CA ARG A 39 5.59 9.23 12.52
C ARG A 39 4.63 9.22 11.34
N GLU A 40 4.17 10.40 10.96
CA GLU A 40 3.28 10.59 9.82
C GLU A 40 4.08 10.96 8.57
N GLY A 41 3.49 10.66 7.41
CA GLY A 41 4.04 11.09 6.13
C GLY A 41 5.38 10.47 5.77
N VAL A 42 5.62 9.22 6.19
CA VAL A 42 6.83 8.51 5.79
C VAL A 42 6.61 7.81 4.45
N TYR A 43 7.57 7.96 3.55
CA TYR A 43 7.49 7.35 2.22
C TYR A 43 8.39 6.12 2.18
N VAL A 44 7.82 5.00 1.76
CA VAL A 44 8.53 3.73 1.65
C VAL A 44 8.36 3.15 0.25
N SER A 45 9.43 2.55 -0.27
CA SER A 45 9.43 1.95 -1.59
C SER A 45 10.36 0.74 -1.61
N SER A 46 9.99 -0.30 -2.35
CA SER A 46 10.83 -1.48 -2.53
C SER A 46 12.12 -1.16 -3.30
N THR A 47 12.20 -0.01 -3.97
CA THR A 47 13.38 0.41 -4.72
C THR A 47 14.42 1.13 -3.88
N GLU A 48 14.08 1.49 -2.64
CA GLU A 48 15.02 2.14 -1.72
C GLU A 48 15.53 1.14 -0.69
N THR A 49 16.82 1.20 -0.40
CA THR A 49 17.43 0.34 0.63
C THR A 49 18.34 1.18 1.52
N HIS A 50 18.31 0.86 2.80
CA HIS A 50 19.11 1.52 3.83
C HIS A 50 19.79 0.46 4.68
N GLU A 51 21.04 0.70 5.06
CA GLU A 51 21.75 -0.20 5.97
C GLU A 51 21.18 -0.09 7.38
N LEU A 52 21.06 -1.23 8.06
CA LEU A 52 20.52 -1.28 9.41
C LEU A 52 21.62 -1.00 10.44
N THR A 53 21.36 -0.04 11.34
CA THR A 53 22.22 0.24 12.49
C THR A 53 22.02 -0.84 13.56
N GLY A 54 23.10 -1.41 14.03
CA GLY A 54 23.06 -2.41 15.09
C GLY A 54 22.78 -3.82 14.62
N SER A 55 22.70 -4.04 13.30
CA SER A 55 22.46 -5.37 12.73
C SER A 55 23.06 -5.43 11.33
N ARG A 56 23.18 -6.63 10.77
CA ARG A 56 23.57 -6.81 9.39
C ARG A 56 22.32 -6.81 8.51
N GLY A 57 22.47 -6.26 7.30
CA GLY A 57 21.42 -6.28 6.32
C GLY A 57 20.89 -4.91 6.00
N THR A 58 19.83 -4.89 5.20
CA THR A 58 19.23 -3.66 4.70
C THR A 58 17.70 -3.74 4.83
N ALA A 59 17.07 -2.57 4.78
CA ALA A 59 15.61 -2.48 4.77
C ALA A 59 15.17 -1.33 3.86
N ASN A 60 13.92 -1.38 3.42
CA ASN A 60 13.35 -0.32 2.58
C ASN A 60 13.09 0.97 3.36
N PHE A 61 12.87 0.86 4.66
CA PHE A 61 12.68 2.00 5.54
C PHE A 61 13.24 1.68 6.91
N THR A 62 13.98 2.63 7.51
CA THR A 62 14.56 2.48 8.84
C THR A 62 14.24 3.71 9.67
N LEU A 63 14.08 3.50 10.98
CA LEU A 63 13.76 4.59 11.91
C LEU A 63 14.37 4.34 13.28
N LYS A 64 15.09 5.33 13.77
CA LYS A 64 15.50 5.39 15.17
C LYS A 64 14.54 6.30 15.91
N TRP A 65 13.81 5.75 16.86
CA TRP A 65 12.85 6.52 17.64
C TRP A 65 13.53 7.52 18.57
N THR A 66 14.73 7.18 19.07
CA THR A 66 15.56 8.06 19.89
C THR A 66 17.00 7.99 19.42
N LYS A 67 17.79 9.01 19.75
CA LYS A 67 19.21 9.06 19.40
C LYS A 67 20.02 7.93 20.03
N ASP A 68 19.55 7.43 21.17
CA ASP A 68 20.25 6.42 21.95
C ASP A 68 19.82 4.99 21.62
N SER A 69 18.92 4.82 20.65
CA SER A 69 18.46 3.49 20.24
C SER A 69 19.61 2.68 19.67
N LYS A 70 19.84 1.50 20.22
CA LYS A 70 20.89 0.58 19.75
C LYS A 70 20.53 -0.08 18.42
N HIS A 71 19.25 -0.29 18.18
CA HIS A 71 18.73 -0.91 16.96
C HIS A 71 17.69 0.01 16.33
N GLU A 72 17.70 0.04 15.02
CA GLU A 72 16.66 0.74 14.27
C GLU A 72 15.44 -0.16 14.11
N SER A 73 14.26 0.46 14.16
CA SER A 73 13.04 -0.19 13.69
C SER A 73 13.07 -0.17 12.15
N TYR A 74 12.45 -1.16 11.52
CA TYR A 74 12.49 -1.20 10.06
C TYR A 74 11.23 -1.81 9.45
N LEU A 75 11.08 -1.55 8.16
CA LEU A 75 9.96 -2.02 7.37
C LEU A 75 10.45 -2.34 5.95
N ASN A 76 9.99 -3.47 5.43
CA ASN A 76 10.22 -3.86 4.03
C ASN A 76 8.89 -3.98 3.31
N VAL A 77 8.85 -3.46 2.07
CA VAL A 77 7.71 -3.64 1.18
C VAL A 77 7.81 -5.03 0.55
N GLN A 78 6.74 -5.80 0.63
CA GLN A 78 6.75 -7.19 0.19
C GLN A 78 5.47 -7.56 -0.55
N GLU A 79 5.64 -8.13 -1.75
CA GLU A 79 4.56 -8.83 -2.42
C GLU A 79 4.46 -10.23 -1.81
N VAL A 80 3.23 -10.67 -1.52
CA VAL A 80 3.01 -11.98 -0.91
C VAL A 80 2.30 -12.87 -1.92
N LYS A 81 3.03 -13.90 -2.38
CA LYS A 81 2.50 -14.82 -3.40
C LYS A 81 1.17 -15.42 -2.99
N ASN A 82 0.21 -15.39 -3.92
CA ASN A 82 -1.15 -15.91 -3.71
C ASN A 82 -1.97 -15.14 -2.67
N VAL A 83 -1.49 -13.99 -2.22
CA VAL A 83 -2.19 -13.16 -1.23
C VAL A 83 -2.39 -11.74 -1.77
N THR A 84 -1.30 -11.06 -2.12
CA THR A 84 -1.40 -9.69 -2.63
C THR A 84 -1.69 -9.68 -4.12
N ARG A 85 -2.59 -8.81 -4.54
CA ARG A 85 -3.03 -8.71 -5.93
C ARG A 85 -3.75 -7.39 -6.19
N PRO A 86 -3.97 -7.02 -7.46
CA PRO A 86 -4.80 -5.85 -7.77
C PRO A 86 -6.24 -6.01 -7.26
N PHE A 87 -6.89 -4.89 -6.98
CA PHE A 87 -8.32 -4.85 -6.70
C PHE A 87 -9.07 -4.91 -8.05
N THR A 88 -10.09 -5.76 -8.15
CA THR A 88 -10.84 -5.95 -9.39
C THR A 88 -12.33 -5.71 -9.20
N SER A 89 -13.05 -5.61 -10.32
CA SER A 89 -14.51 -5.45 -10.31
C SER A 89 -15.25 -6.60 -9.62
N GLU A 90 -14.62 -7.78 -9.51
CA GLU A 90 -15.20 -8.93 -8.83
C GLU A 90 -15.09 -8.83 -7.30
N ASP A 91 -14.35 -7.88 -6.81
CA ASP A 91 -14.09 -7.72 -5.38
C ASP A 91 -15.05 -6.76 -4.69
N HIS A 92 -16.16 -6.44 -5.32
CA HIS A 92 -17.14 -5.50 -4.78
C HIS A 92 -17.51 -5.84 -3.32
N GLY A 93 -17.37 -4.84 -2.44
CA GLY A 93 -17.70 -4.99 -1.03
C GLY A 93 -16.65 -5.74 -0.20
N LYS A 94 -15.51 -6.09 -0.77
CA LYS A 94 -14.45 -6.83 -0.08
C LYS A 94 -13.18 -6.02 0.04
N PHE A 95 -12.48 -6.19 1.16
CA PHE A 95 -11.11 -5.69 1.30
C PHE A 95 -10.14 -6.68 0.67
N VAL A 96 -9.28 -6.19 -0.22
CA VAL A 96 -8.32 -7.01 -0.96
C VAL A 96 -6.90 -6.58 -0.58
N PRO A 97 -6.05 -7.52 -0.15
CA PRO A 97 -4.65 -7.20 0.13
C PRO A 97 -3.91 -6.82 -1.16
N ILE A 98 -3.36 -5.62 -1.22
CA ILE A 98 -2.62 -5.15 -2.39
C ILE A 98 -1.12 -5.17 -2.20
N ILE A 99 -0.64 -5.08 -0.96
CA ILE A 99 0.79 -5.12 -0.64
C ILE A 99 0.97 -5.52 0.81
N GLY A 100 2.14 -6.10 1.13
CA GLY A 100 2.53 -6.43 2.48
C GLY A 100 3.69 -5.57 2.96
N PHE A 101 3.78 -5.41 4.28
CA PHE A 101 4.89 -4.74 4.95
C PHE A 101 5.43 -5.66 6.03
N GLU A 102 6.68 -6.07 5.87
CA GLU A 102 7.38 -6.85 6.87
C GLU A 102 8.02 -5.87 7.86
N CYS A 103 7.62 -5.94 9.12
CA CYS A 103 7.93 -4.91 10.11
C CYS A 103 8.64 -5.47 11.33
N ARG A 104 9.56 -4.68 11.88
CA ARG A 104 10.18 -4.96 13.17
C ARG A 104 10.36 -3.66 13.95
N GLY A 105 9.80 -3.63 15.16
CA GLY A 105 9.89 -2.47 16.04
C GLY A 105 8.95 -1.32 15.71
N LEU A 106 8.25 -1.43 14.59
CA LEU A 106 7.22 -0.46 14.19
C LEU A 106 6.15 -1.21 13.39
N GLU A 107 5.01 -0.55 13.21
CA GLU A 107 3.95 -1.07 12.36
C GLU A 107 3.23 0.09 11.66
N PRO A 108 2.77 -0.11 10.41
CA PRO A 108 1.94 0.90 9.76
C PRO A 108 0.56 0.90 10.39
N VAL A 109 0.05 2.10 10.68
CA VAL A 109 -1.28 2.27 11.26
C VAL A 109 -2.20 3.11 10.39
N ASP A 110 -1.66 3.81 9.40
CA ASP A 110 -2.45 4.51 8.40
C ASP A 110 -1.68 4.65 7.10
N TRP A 111 -2.41 4.89 6.04
CA TRP A 111 -1.90 5.07 4.69
C TRP A 111 -2.63 6.25 4.05
N ARG A 112 -1.89 7.04 3.29
CA ARG A 112 -2.49 8.14 2.53
C ARG A 112 -2.37 7.82 1.05
N PRO A 113 -3.50 7.51 0.37
CA PRO A 113 -3.44 7.31 -1.08
C PRO A 113 -3.07 8.61 -1.78
N GLU A 114 -2.27 8.49 -2.82
CA GLU A 114 -1.81 9.62 -3.63
C GLU A 114 -1.98 9.28 -5.10
N ASP A 115 -1.10 9.76 -5.95
CA ASP A 115 -1.11 9.44 -7.37
C ASP A 115 -0.40 8.11 -7.67
N GLY A 116 -0.21 7.81 -8.95
CA GLY A 116 0.53 6.64 -9.38
C GLY A 116 -0.28 5.37 -9.58
N PHE A 117 -1.60 5.42 -9.39
CA PHE A 117 -2.43 4.24 -9.60
C PHE A 117 -2.62 3.93 -11.09
N ILE A 118 -2.68 2.64 -11.40
CA ILE A 118 -3.00 2.15 -12.74
C ILE A 118 -4.42 1.63 -12.73
N VAL A 119 -5.26 2.17 -13.61
CA VAL A 119 -6.67 1.81 -13.72
C VAL A 119 -6.91 1.23 -15.11
N LYS A 120 -7.58 0.08 -15.17
CA LYS A 120 -7.91 -0.58 -16.44
C LYS A 120 -9.41 -0.73 -16.57
N ALA A 121 -9.92 -0.47 -17.79
CA ALA A 121 -11.32 -0.68 -18.12
C ALA A 121 -11.51 -2.00 -18.84
N PRO A 122 -12.73 -2.58 -18.83
CA PRO A 122 -13.01 -3.80 -19.59
C PRO A 122 -12.75 -3.65 -21.09
N SER A 123 -12.84 -2.45 -21.63
CA SER A 123 -12.56 -2.13 -23.04
C SER A 123 -11.07 -2.25 -23.40
N GLY A 124 -10.19 -2.34 -22.40
CA GLY A 124 -8.74 -2.35 -22.59
C GLY A 124 -8.09 -0.98 -22.41
N THR A 125 -8.86 0.07 -22.19
CA THR A 125 -8.31 1.39 -21.90
C THR A 125 -7.54 1.35 -20.58
N VAL A 126 -6.37 1.97 -20.53
CA VAL A 126 -5.52 2.03 -19.35
C VAL A 126 -5.23 3.49 -19.03
N TRP A 127 -5.46 3.86 -17.77
CA TRP A 127 -5.06 5.16 -17.24
C TRP A 127 -3.89 4.92 -16.30
N GLU A 128 -2.83 5.68 -16.48
CA GLU A 128 -1.66 5.64 -15.61
C GLU A 128 -1.64 6.92 -14.77
N ASP A 129 -0.92 6.86 -13.66
CA ASP A 129 -0.73 8.00 -12.77
C ASP A 129 -2.05 8.58 -12.24
N VAL A 130 -3.02 7.72 -11.97
CA VAL A 130 -4.31 8.13 -11.44
C VAL A 130 -4.15 8.55 -9.98
N ASP A 131 -4.72 9.70 -9.63
CA ASP A 131 -4.67 10.25 -8.28
C ASP A 131 -5.94 9.86 -7.51
N LEU A 132 -5.76 9.14 -6.40
CA LEU A 132 -6.84 8.73 -5.50
C LEU A 132 -6.74 9.41 -4.13
N SER A 133 -6.06 10.54 -4.04
CA SER A 133 -5.91 11.28 -2.78
C SER A 133 -7.25 11.74 -2.20
N GLU A 134 -8.24 11.98 -3.06
CA GLU A 134 -9.59 12.35 -2.64
C GLU A 134 -10.50 11.14 -2.40
N LYS A 135 -9.97 9.92 -2.49
CA LYS A 135 -10.69 8.65 -2.32
C LYS A 135 -11.72 8.40 -3.42
N GLU A 136 -11.65 9.15 -4.51
CA GLU A 136 -12.52 9.00 -5.66
C GLU A 136 -11.83 9.51 -6.92
N TRP A 137 -12.28 8.99 -8.06
CA TRP A 137 -11.77 9.37 -9.37
C TRP A 137 -12.84 9.10 -10.41
N VAL A 138 -13.01 10.02 -11.35
CA VAL A 138 -13.98 9.91 -12.44
C VAL A 138 -13.29 10.29 -13.75
N ASP A 139 -13.54 9.52 -14.80
CA ASP A 139 -13.06 9.83 -16.14
C ASP A 139 -14.06 9.27 -17.16
N TYR A 140 -13.71 9.39 -18.42
CA TYR A 140 -14.54 8.93 -19.52
C TYR A 140 -13.74 8.00 -20.41
N ASP A 141 -14.30 6.84 -20.74
CA ASP A 141 -13.65 5.88 -21.63
C ASP A 141 -14.20 6.09 -23.06
N GLU A 142 -13.38 6.71 -23.90
CA GLU A 142 -13.77 6.96 -25.29
C GLU A 142 -13.97 5.68 -26.08
N LYS A 143 -13.28 4.62 -25.72
CA LYS A 143 -13.36 3.34 -26.38
C LYS A 143 -14.71 2.65 -26.21
N SER A 144 -15.25 2.69 -25.00
CA SER A 144 -16.57 2.10 -24.68
C SER A 144 -17.70 3.11 -24.78
N GLY A 145 -17.39 4.42 -24.76
CA GLY A 145 -18.39 5.48 -24.72
C GLY A 145 -19.07 5.62 -23.38
N GLU A 146 -18.42 5.17 -22.29
CA GLU A 146 -19.00 5.17 -20.95
C GLU A 146 -18.15 5.91 -19.95
N SER A 147 -18.81 6.49 -18.93
CA SER A 147 -18.12 7.07 -17.81
C SER A 147 -17.54 5.95 -16.93
N VAL A 148 -16.36 6.20 -16.37
CA VAL A 148 -15.69 5.28 -15.46
C VAL A 148 -15.49 5.97 -14.13
N SER A 149 -15.56 5.20 -13.03
CA SER A 149 -15.34 5.79 -11.72
C SER A 149 -14.80 4.81 -10.70
N ILE A 150 -14.07 5.37 -9.75
CA ILE A 150 -13.66 4.71 -8.51
C ILE A 150 -14.19 5.59 -7.41
N MET A 151 -15.02 5.04 -6.53
CA MET A 151 -15.65 5.78 -5.43
C MET A 151 -15.43 5.07 -4.10
N GLU A 152 -15.50 5.86 -3.03
CA GLU A 152 -15.48 5.34 -1.66
C GLU A 152 -14.29 4.43 -1.38
N LEU A 153 -13.10 4.85 -1.76
CA LEU A 153 -11.88 4.10 -1.44
C LEU A 153 -11.71 4.05 0.08
N GLU A 154 -11.61 2.84 0.61
CA GLU A 154 -11.36 2.58 2.02
C GLU A 154 -10.19 1.62 2.13
N TRP A 155 -9.55 1.60 3.29
CA TRP A 155 -8.43 0.70 3.54
C TRP A 155 -8.39 0.27 4.98
N GLU A 156 -7.70 -0.84 5.21
CA GLU A 156 -7.40 -1.35 6.54
C GLU A 156 -6.06 -2.08 6.52
N PHE A 157 -5.46 -2.23 7.67
CA PHE A 157 -4.27 -3.04 7.83
C PHE A 157 -4.66 -4.34 8.53
N ARG A 158 -4.08 -5.44 8.06
CA ARG A 158 -4.40 -6.77 8.59
C ARG A 158 -3.13 -7.56 8.80
N VAL A 159 -2.94 -8.11 9.99
CA VAL A 159 -1.81 -8.99 10.26
C VAL A 159 -1.98 -10.28 9.46
N HIS A 160 -0.95 -10.63 8.69
CA HIS A 160 -0.94 -11.88 7.93
C HIS A 160 -0.24 -12.96 8.72
N LYS A 161 -0.95 -14.06 8.97
CA LYS A 161 -0.38 -15.23 9.64
C LYS A 161 -0.09 -16.28 8.59
N GLU A 162 1.17 -16.70 8.52
CA GLU A 162 1.54 -17.79 7.63
C GLU A 162 0.96 -19.09 8.18
N LYS A 163 0.34 -19.85 7.31
CA LYS A 163 -0.07 -21.22 7.64
C LYS A 163 1.16 -22.10 7.53
N LYS A 164 1.49 -22.75 8.60
CA LYS A 164 2.53 -23.77 8.58
C LYS A 164 2.01 -25.05 7.95
#